data_011f53a8921a12c5cd810ad519cfc297
#
_entry.id   011f53a8921a12c5cd810ad519cfc297
#
_cell.length_a   1.000
_cell.length_b   1.000
_cell.length_c   1.000
_cell.angle_alpha   90.00
_cell.angle_beta   90.00
_cell.angle_gamma   90.00
#
_symmetry.space_group_name_H-M   'P 1'
#
loop_
_entity.id
_entity.type
_entity.pdbx_description
1 polymer ?
#
loop_
_entity_poly.entity_id
_entity_poly.type
_entity_poly.pdbx_seq_one_letter_code
_entity_poly.pdbx_strand_id
1 'polypeptide(L)'
;MATPKAAIETMDVGSSPIERYQNVLGAEAWSEFSDAFSLLAERLRGRVVWNVNSTPRGGGVAELLASLIPYSRGAGIDERWVVIEGSREFFDFTKKAHTLLHGVAPDGSDVTREERRVYEETMQRNTGPLLEMIRPGDVVVLHDPQTAGLVAALAAHGCQVIWRSHIGVDQPNEMVRNAWRWLRPYLVDAAAYVFSRRAYVWDELESAKVHVIAPCIDPFTTKNEDLDHASVNAILRASRILPGPDGEATFLRQDGAAGRVRRAAILSTTVPADARLVLQVSRWDRLKDPAGVLQGFAEHVAPRSDAWLVLAGPSVHAVDDDPEQPGILAHLEAIRSALDPPIRQRIVIAQLPMEDIDENAAIVNALQRRAYVVVQKSLAEGFGLTVAEAMWKAKPVVASRVGGIEDQIEDGRSGILIADPRDLRSFGDAVLGVLADEAKARSLGQGARLRVLRQFLAPRYLKEQTELVSSLVA
;
A
#
# COMPACT_ATOMS: atom_id res chain seq x y z
N MET A 1 -36.65 -20.64 6.35
CA MET A 1 -36.52 -19.24 5.89
C MET A 1 -35.33 -19.21 4.98
N ALA A 2 -35.41 -18.67 3.76
CA ALA A 2 -34.24 -18.49 2.88
C ALA A 2 -33.29 -17.49 3.53
N THR A 3 -32.03 -17.84 3.65
CA THR A 3 -30.96 -16.91 4.10
C THR A 3 -30.95 -15.71 3.15
N PRO A 4 -30.97 -14.45 3.63
CA PRO A 4 -30.94 -13.31 2.75
C PRO A 4 -29.68 -13.39 1.90
N LYS A 5 -29.80 -13.17 0.58
CA LYS A 5 -28.65 -13.07 -0.33
C LYS A 5 -27.79 -11.89 0.07
N ALA A 6 -26.45 -12.06 0.00
CA ALA A 6 -25.51 -10.97 0.17
C ALA A 6 -25.65 -9.92 -0.95
N ALA A 7 -25.45 -8.67 -0.62
CA ALA A 7 -25.42 -7.58 -1.61
C ALA A 7 -23.98 -7.41 -2.11
N ILE A 8 -23.66 -8.01 -3.26
CA ILE A 8 -22.34 -7.79 -3.90
C ILE A 8 -22.30 -6.36 -4.45
N GLU A 9 -21.32 -5.59 -4.00
CA GLU A 9 -21.09 -4.23 -4.49
C GLU A 9 -20.17 -4.26 -5.71
N THR A 10 -20.62 -3.68 -6.83
CA THR A 10 -19.78 -3.51 -8.02
C THR A 10 -19.17 -2.12 -8.01
N MET A 11 -17.84 -2.06 -8.11
CA MET A 11 -17.10 -0.81 -8.10
C MET A 11 -17.00 -0.21 -9.51
N ASP A 12 -17.35 1.06 -9.64
CA ASP A 12 -17.10 1.81 -10.86
C ASP A 12 -15.70 2.44 -10.81
N VAL A 13 -14.83 2.00 -11.71
CA VAL A 13 -13.39 2.41 -11.73
C VAL A 13 -13.00 3.13 -13.04
N GLY A 14 -13.96 3.44 -13.92
CA GLY A 14 -13.68 4.16 -15.16
C GLY A 14 -12.76 3.40 -16.13
N SER A 15 -12.06 4.17 -16.99
CA SER A 15 -11.13 3.67 -18.02
C SER A 15 -10.03 4.71 -18.23
N SER A 16 -8.78 4.28 -18.42
CA SER A 16 -7.62 5.14 -18.68
C SER A 16 -6.78 4.59 -19.81
N PRO A 17 -6.31 5.44 -20.75
CA PRO A 17 -5.49 4.98 -21.87
C PRO A 17 -4.11 4.53 -21.38
N ILE A 18 -3.65 3.36 -21.83
CA ILE A 18 -2.32 2.82 -21.49
C ILE A 18 -1.20 3.66 -22.13
N GLU A 19 -1.48 4.42 -23.16
CA GLU A 19 -0.56 5.31 -23.86
C GLU A 19 0.07 6.36 -22.94
N ARG A 20 -0.54 6.67 -21.81
CA ARG A 20 0.06 7.54 -20.77
C ARG A 20 1.44 7.06 -20.34
N TYR A 21 1.71 5.76 -20.38
CA TYR A 21 3.00 5.18 -20.00
C TYR A 21 4.07 5.31 -21.07
N GLN A 22 3.75 5.64 -22.32
CA GLN A 22 4.72 5.71 -23.43
C GLN A 22 5.89 6.63 -23.11
N ASN A 23 5.62 7.81 -22.56
CA ASN A 23 6.66 8.78 -22.20
C ASN A 23 7.45 8.41 -20.94
N VAL A 24 6.92 7.48 -20.13
CA VAL A 24 7.55 7.03 -18.88
C VAL A 24 8.49 5.86 -19.12
N LEU A 25 8.10 4.92 -20.00
CA LEU A 25 8.81 3.66 -20.22
C LEU A 25 9.97 3.77 -21.23
N GLY A 26 9.87 4.68 -22.20
CA GLY A 26 10.73 4.66 -23.37
C GLY A 26 10.29 3.66 -24.45
N ALA A 27 10.84 3.72 -25.66
CA ALA A 27 10.28 3.05 -26.83
C ALA A 27 10.26 1.53 -26.75
N GLU A 28 11.34 0.90 -26.30
CA GLU A 28 11.45 -0.57 -26.25
C GLU A 28 10.50 -1.18 -25.21
N ALA A 29 10.57 -0.70 -23.96
CA ALA A 29 9.69 -1.18 -22.88
C ALA A 29 8.22 -0.85 -23.16
N TRP A 30 7.91 0.25 -23.84
CA TRP A 30 6.58 0.57 -24.29
C TRP A 30 6.06 -0.44 -25.31
N SER A 31 6.87 -0.80 -26.34
CA SER A 31 6.47 -1.79 -27.35
C SER A 31 6.12 -3.13 -26.69
N GLU A 32 7.02 -3.64 -25.85
CA GLU A 32 6.77 -4.90 -25.12
C GLU A 32 5.49 -4.86 -24.28
N PHE A 33 5.26 -3.75 -23.57
CA PHE A 33 4.09 -3.57 -22.72
C PHE A 33 2.79 -3.53 -23.55
N SER A 34 2.75 -2.71 -24.62
CA SER A 34 1.58 -2.56 -25.46
C SER A 34 1.22 -3.83 -26.24
N ASP A 35 2.24 -4.57 -26.71
CA ASP A 35 2.06 -5.84 -27.41
C ASP A 35 1.48 -6.91 -26.48
N ALA A 36 1.97 -7.00 -25.22
CA ALA A 36 1.45 -7.94 -24.22
C ALA A 36 -0.04 -7.66 -23.92
N PHE A 37 -0.42 -6.39 -23.79
CA PHE A 37 -1.82 -6.02 -23.56
C PHE A 37 -2.72 -6.31 -24.75
N SER A 38 -2.25 -6.03 -25.97
CA SER A 38 -2.99 -6.32 -27.19
C SER A 38 -3.28 -7.82 -27.33
N LEU A 39 -2.27 -8.65 -27.07
CA LEU A 39 -2.42 -10.11 -27.09
C LEU A 39 -3.40 -10.61 -26.02
N LEU A 40 -3.36 -10.06 -24.80
CA LEU A 40 -4.30 -10.43 -23.75
C LEU A 40 -5.73 -10.03 -24.10
N ALA A 41 -5.94 -8.82 -24.62
CA ALA A 41 -7.26 -8.35 -25.03
C ALA A 41 -7.90 -9.27 -26.08
N GLU A 42 -7.10 -9.81 -27.03
CA GLU A 42 -7.56 -10.81 -27.98
C GLU A 42 -7.96 -12.14 -27.32
N ARG A 43 -7.12 -12.67 -26.43
CA ARG A 43 -7.36 -13.93 -25.73
C ARG A 43 -8.56 -13.90 -24.79
N LEU A 44 -8.80 -12.74 -24.20
CA LEU A 44 -9.94 -12.51 -23.29
C LEU A 44 -11.24 -12.08 -24.01
N ARG A 45 -11.27 -12.07 -25.33
CA ARG A 45 -12.47 -11.63 -26.06
C ARG A 45 -13.68 -12.48 -25.65
N GLY A 46 -14.70 -11.82 -25.10
CA GLY A 46 -15.93 -12.43 -24.60
C GLY A 46 -15.82 -13.04 -23.19
N ARG A 47 -14.70 -12.88 -22.50
CA ARG A 47 -14.49 -13.25 -21.10
C ARG A 47 -14.29 -12.01 -20.25
N VAL A 48 -14.52 -12.14 -18.95
CA VAL A 48 -14.32 -11.07 -17.95
C VAL A 48 -13.23 -11.50 -16.99
N VAL A 49 -12.39 -10.54 -16.59
CA VAL A 49 -11.48 -10.68 -15.45
C VAL A 49 -12.15 -10.03 -14.23
N TRP A 50 -12.46 -10.81 -13.22
CA TRP A 50 -13.10 -10.35 -11.99
C TRP A 50 -12.08 -10.22 -10.87
N ASN A 51 -11.99 -9.04 -10.27
CA ASN A 51 -11.28 -8.85 -9.00
C ASN A 51 -12.29 -8.86 -7.86
N VAL A 52 -12.09 -9.72 -6.88
CA VAL A 52 -12.97 -9.87 -5.72
C VAL A 52 -12.18 -9.62 -4.45
N ASN A 53 -12.58 -8.60 -3.68
CA ASN A 53 -12.02 -8.31 -2.36
C ASN A 53 -13.13 -8.04 -1.34
N SER A 54 -12.76 -7.65 -0.11
CA SER A 54 -13.71 -7.49 1.00
C SER A 54 -13.95 -6.03 1.42
N THR A 55 -13.26 -5.05 0.83
CA THR A 55 -13.41 -3.63 1.18
C THR A 55 -13.31 -2.75 -0.05
N PRO A 56 -14.24 -1.77 -0.22
CA PRO A 56 -14.23 -0.88 -1.38
C PRO A 56 -13.21 0.26 -1.23
N ARG A 57 -12.77 0.56 -0.01
CA ARG A 57 -11.91 1.70 0.34
C ARG A 57 -11.01 1.37 1.53
N GLY A 58 -9.93 2.14 1.68
CA GLY A 58 -9.04 2.02 2.85
C GLY A 58 -8.17 0.76 2.79
N GLY A 59 -6.95 0.88 2.33
CA GLY A 59 -5.97 -0.20 2.26
C GLY A 59 -5.33 -0.37 0.89
N GLY A 60 -4.15 -0.98 0.87
CA GLY A 60 -3.32 -1.08 -0.33
C GLY A 60 -3.96 -1.86 -1.49
N VAL A 61 -4.83 -2.83 -1.20
CA VAL A 61 -5.52 -3.61 -2.26
C VAL A 61 -6.54 -2.76 -3.00
N ALA A 62 -7.39 -2.03 -2.27
CA ALA A 62 -8.38 -1.14 -2.88
C ALA A 62 -7.71 -0.02 -3.70
N GLU A 63 -6.62 0.60 -3.17
CA GLU A 63 -5.82 1.58 -3.92
C GLU A 63 -5.22 0.98 -5.19
N LEU A 64 -4.68 -0.23 -5.11
CA LEU A 64 -4.11 -0.95 -6.25
C LEU A 64 -5.15 -1.21 -7.33
N LEU A 65 -6.30 -1.76 -6.98
CA LEU A 65 -7.38 -2.06 -7.93
C LEU A 65 -7.94 -0.79 -8.57
N ALA A 66 -8.21 0.25 -7.77
CA ALA A 66 -8.72 1.53 -8.26
C ALA A 66 -7.76 2.22 -9.23
N SER A 67 -6.44 2.03 -9.09
CA SER A 67 -5.44 2.62 -9.97
C SER A 67 -5.14 1.80 -11.23
N LEU A 68 -5.26 0.46 -11.18
CA LEU A 68 -4.79 -0.41 -12.26
C LEU A 68 -5.90 -0.88 -13.20
N ILE A 69 -7.09 -1.22 -12.70
CA ILE A 69 -8.21 -1.69 -13.52
C ILE A 69 -8.58 -0.70 -14.65
N PRO A 70 -8.57 0.63 -14.42
CA PRO A 70 -8.81 1.58 -15.50
C PRO A 70 -7.92 1.38 -16.73
N TYR A 71 -6.65 0.99 -16.55
CA TYR A 71 -5.73 0.76 -17.69
C TYR A 71 -6.05 -0.51 -18.47
N SER A 72 -6.37 -1.60 -17.77
CA SER A 72 -6.85 -2.83 -18.43
C SER A 72 -8.10 -2.55 -19.27
N ARG A 73 -9.05 -1.81 -18.70
CA ARG A 73 -10.27 -1.39 -19.43
C ARG A 73 -9.97 -0.48 -20.62
N GLY A 74 -9.02 0.45 -20.47
CA GLY A 74 -8.54 1.31 -21.54
C GLY A 74 -7.89 0.56 -22.69
N ALA A 75 -7.28 -0.58 -22.40
CA ALA A 75 -6.72 -1.50 -23.39
C ALA A 75 -7.76 -2.48 -23.99
N GLY A 76 -9.04 -2.35 -23.65
CA GLY A 76 -10.12 -3.17 -24.19
C GLY A 76 -10.35 -4.50 -23.46
N ILE A 77 -9.78 -4.70 -22.28
CA ILE A 77 -10.03 -5.86 -21.43
C ILE A 77 -11.25 -5.56 -20.55
N ASP A 78 -12.24 -6.43 -20.53
CA ASP A 78 -13.39 -6.34 -19.61
C ASP A 78 -12.90 -6.82 -18.22
N GLU A 79 -12.32 -5.90 -17.45
CA GLU A 79 -11.89 -6.12 -16.07
C GLU A 79 -12.85 -5.42 -15.12
N ARG A 80 -13.34 -6.14 -14.11
CA ARG A 80 -14.36 -5.66 -13.17
C ARG A 80 -13.91 -5.91 -11.74
N TRP A 81 -14.41 -5.07 -10.84
CA TRP A 81 -14.13 -5.16 -9.42
C TRP A 81 -15.43 -5.26 -8.64
N VAL A 82 -15.52 -6.28 -7.78
CA VAL A 82 -16.65 -6.51 -6.88
C VAL A 82 -16.17 -6.71 -5.45
N VAL A 83 -17.00 -6.31 -4.51
CA VAL A 83 -16.72 -6.37 -3.08
C VAL A 83 -17.76 -7.29 -2.43
N ILE A 84 -17.29 -8.27 -1.65
CA ILE A 84 -18.14 -9.19 -0.90
C ILE A 84 -18.73 -8.51 0.33
N GLU A 85 -19.92 -8.96 0.73
CA GLU A 85 -20.53 -8.57 2.00
C GLU A 85 -19.99 -9.43 3.16
N GLY A 86 -19.74 -8.79 4.31
CA GLY A 86 -19.34 -9.44 5.54
C GLY A 86 -20.04 -8.84 6.77
N SER A 87 -20.29 -9.65 7.79
CA SER A 87 -20.71 -9.16 9.10
C SER A 87 -19.52 -8.58 9.88
N ARG A 88 -19.82 -7.89 10.97
CA ARG A 88 -18.77 -7.40 11.88
C ARG A 88 -17.92 -8.56 12.40
N GLU A 89 -18.54 -9.66 12.80
CA GLU A 89 -17.84 -10.84 13.31
C GLU A 89 -16.93 -11.46 12.24
N PHE A 90 -17.34 -11.44 10.97
CA PHE A 90 -16.49 -11.86 9.85
C PHE A 90 -15.26 -10.96 9.71
N PHE A 91 -15.42 -9.65 9.78
CA PHE A 91 -14.30 -8.72 9.68
C PHE A 91 -13.38 -8.79 10.90
N ASP A 92 -13.92 -8.95 12.09
CA ASP A 92 -13.12 -9.16 13.31
C ASP A 92 -12.26 -10.43 13.19
N PHE A 93 -12.85 -11.53 12.72
CA PHE A 93 -12.12 -12.77 12.49
C PHE A 93 -11.07 -12.64 11.38
N THR A 94 -11.41 -12.05 10.23
CA THR A 94 -10.46 -11.94 9.11
C THR A 94 -9.33 -10.95 9.43
N LYS A 95 -9.55 -9.94 10.28
CA LYS A 95 -8.51 -9.10 10.85
C LYS A 95 -7.57 -9.92 11.75
N LYS A 96 -8.11 -10.81 12.59
CA LYS A 96 -7.33 -11.75 13.40
C LYS A 96 -6.51 -12.68 12.49
N ALA A 97 -7.10 -13.29 11.47
CA ALA A 97 -6.42 -14.16 10.52
C ALA A 97 -5.26 -13.44 9.79
N HIS A 98 -5.50 -12.20 9.39
CA HIS A 98 -4.47 -11.32 8.82
C HIS A 98 -3.30 -11.12 9.80
N THR A 99 -3.60 -10.85 11.07
CA THR A 99 -2.58 -10.65 12.12
C THR A 99 -1.79 -11.93 12.39
N LEU A 100 -2.46 -13.08 12.43
CA LEU A 100 -1.81 -14.39 12.56
C LEU A 100 -0.85 -14.68 11.38
N LEU A 101 -1.24 -14.34 10.16
CA LEU A 101 -0.39 -14.48 8.95
C LEU A 101 0.82 -13.53 8.98
N HIS A 102 0.76 -12.45 9.76
CA HIS A 102 1.92 -11.61 10.09
C HIS A 102 2.73 -12.11 11.30
N GLY A 103 2.40 -13.27 11.85
CA GLY A 103 3.12 -13.88 12.96
C GLY A 103 2.85 -13.24 14.32
N VAL A 104 1.74 -12.54 14.47
CA VAL A 104 1.30 -11.88 15.70
C VAL A 104 -0.05 -12.47 16.14
N ALA A 105 -0.19 -12.78 17.42
CA ALA A 105 -1.44 -13.21 18.04
C ALA A 105 -1.72 -12.34 19.26
N PRO A 106 -2.50 -11.27 19.17
CA PRO A 106 -2.75 -10.36 20.30
C PRO A 106 -3.36 -11.06 21.52
N ASP A 107 -4.20 -12.08 21.29
CA ASP A 107 -4.88 -12.88 22.31
C ASP A 107 -4.27 -14.28 22.51
N GLY A 108 -3.22 -14.63 21.78
CA GLY A 108 -2.55 -15.92 21.86
C GLY A 108 -3.35 -17.12 21.34
N SER A 109 -4.53 -16.89 20.74
CA SER A 109 -5.43 -17.94 20.31
C SER A 109 -5.31 -18.31 18.84
N ASP A 110 -5.49 -19.60 18.53
CA ASP A 110 -5.68 -20.13 17.17
C ASP A 110 -7.08 -19.80 16.64
N VAL A 111 -7.30 -20.13 15.36
CA VAL A 111 -8.63 -20.05 14.73
C VAL A 111 -9.59 -21.03 15.41
N THR A 112 -10.65 -20.50 16.01
CA THR A 112 -11.69 -21.27 16.69
C THR A 112 -12.67 -21.89 15.72
N ARG A 113 -13.49 -22.87 16.21
CA ARG A 113 -14.57 -23.47 15.42
C ARG A 113 -15.67 -22.45 15.07
N GLU A 114 -15.94 -21.54 15.98
CA GLU A 114 -16.97 -20.51 15.77
C GLU A 114 -16.54 -19.49 14.72
N GLU A 115 -15.29 -19.02 14.77
CA GLU A 115 -14.73 -18.12 13.76
C GLU A 115 -14.73 -18.77 12.36
N ARG A 116 -14.37 -20.07 12.29
CA ARG A 116 -14.45 -20.85 11.04
C ARG A 116 -15.89 -20.91 10.52
N ARG A 117 -16.87 -21.16 11.39
CA ARG A 117 -18.29 -21.20 11.02
C ARG A 117 -18.76 -19.87 10.45
N VAL A 118 -18.46 -18.76 11.13
CA VAL A 118 -18.79 -17.40 10.65
C VAL A 118 -18.19 -17.14 9.29
N TYR A 119 -16.93 -17.54 9.08
CA TYR A 119 -16.24 -17.40 7.80
C TYR A 119 -16.94 -18.21 6.69
N GLU A 120 -17.19 -19.51 6.91
CA GLU A 120 -17.79 -20.40 5.92
C GLU A 120 -19.22 -19.99 5.57
N GLU A 121 -20.02 -19.57 6.55
CA GLU A 121 -21.38 -19.03 6.32
C GLU A 121 -21.34 -17.73 5.50
N THR A 122 -20.35 -16.87 5.73
CA THR A 122 -20.17 -15.64 4.93
C THR A 122 -19.79 -15.98 3.50
N MET A 123 -18.87 -16.91 3.28
CA MET A 123 -18.50 -17.39 1.94
C MET A 123 -19.71 -17.99 1.22
N GLN A 124 -20.49 -18.83 1.89
CA GLN A 124 -21.70 -19.44 1.33
C GLN A 124 -22.73 -18.39 0.88
N ARG A 125 -22.95 -17.34 1.69
CA ARG A 125 -23.88 -16.24 1.34
C ARG A 125 -23.45 -15.48 0.10
N ASN A 126 -22.15 -15.25 -0.08
CA ASN A 126 -21.61 -14.53 -1.22
C ASN A 126 -21.51 -15.39 -2.49
N THR A 127 -21.41 -16.71 -2.37
CA THR A 127 -21.24 -17.62 -3.50
C THR A 127 -22.37 -17.51 -4.53
N GLY A 128 -23.63 -17.59 -4.10
CA GLY A 128 -24.78 -17.55 -5.01
C GLY A 128 -24.81 -16.30 -5.90
N PRO A 129 -24.79 -15.09 -5.32
CA PRO A 129 -24.75 -13.84 -6.08
C PRO A 129 -23.55 -13.74 -7.02
N LEU A 130 -22.36 -14.22 -6.63
CA LEU A 130 -21.20 -14.23 -7.51
C LEU A 130 -21.38 -15.16 -8.70
N LEU A 131 -21.92 -16.37 -8.52
CA LEU A 131 -22.19 -17.33 -9.59
C LEU A 131 -23.29 -16.85 -10.55
N GLU A 132 -24.18 -15.95 -10.14
CA GLU A 132 -25.16 -15.30 -11.02
C GLU A 132 -24.49 -14.24 -11.93
N MET A 133 -23.37 -13.64 -11.52
CA MET A 133 -22.65 -12.58 -12.25
C MET A 133 -21.52 -13.12 -13.12
N ILE A 134 -20.78 -14.09 -12.61
CA ILE A 134 -19.56 -14.65 -13.19
C ILE A 134 -19.92 -15.85 -14.06
N ARG A 135 -19.34 -15.94 -15.26
CA ARG A 135 -19.64 -17.02 -16.23
C ARG A 135 -18.55 -18.08 -16.24
N PRO A 136 -18.87 -19.33 -16.59
CA PRO A 136 -17.86 -20.32 -16.92
C PRO A 136 -16.88 -19.80 -17.98
N GLY A 137 -15.58 -19.99 -17.73
CA GLY A 137 -14.51 -19.51 -18.59
C GLY A 137 -13.99 -18.10 -18.26
N ASP A 138 -14.65 -17.37 -17.36
CA ASP A 138 -14.11 -16.11 -16.83
C ASP A 138 -12.88 -16.37 -15.94
N VAL A 139 -12.05 -15.34 -15.73
CA VAL A 139 -10.93 -15.35 -14.79
C VAL A 139 -11.34 -14.62 -13.52
N VAL A 140 -11.07 -15.21 -12.37
CA VAL A 140 -11.41 -14.59 -11.08
C VAL A 140 -10.18 -14.46 -10.22
N VAL A 141 -9.82 -13.25 -9.83
CA VAL A 141 -8.74 -12.94 -8.90
C VAL A 141 -9.35 -12.69 -7.51
N LEU A 142 -9.11 -13.59 -6.59
CA LEU A 142 -9.55 -13.52 -5.19
C LEU A 142 -8.44 -12.96 -4.33
N HIS A 143 -8.70 -11.84 -3.65
CA HIS A 143 -7.70 -11.13 -2.87
C HIS A 143 -7.76 -11.50 -1.40
N ASP A 144 -6.62 -11.94 -0.85
CA ASP A 144 -6.35 -12.21 0.55
C ASP A 144 -7.22 -13.33 1.20
N PRO A 145 -7.01 -13.66 2.48
CA PRO A 145 -7.77 -14.70 3.16
C PRO A 145 -9.28 -14.48 3.17
N GLN A 146 -9.73 -13.21 3.10
CA GLN A 146 -11.14 -12.86 3.15
C GLN A 146 -11.98 -13.53 2.07
N THR A 147 -11.38 -13.79 0.91
CA THR A 147 -12.08 -14.34 -0.25
C THR A 147 -11.71 -15.79 -0.58
N ALA A 148 -10.75 -16.36 0.15
CA ALA A 148 -10.19 -17.68 -0.14
C ALA A 148 -11.24 -18.82 -0.19
N GLY A 149 -12.26 -18.75 0.68
CA GLY A 149 -13.33 -19.77 0.72
C GLY A 149 -14.25 -19.80 -0.51
N LEU A 150 -14.11 -18.84 -1.45
CA LEU A 150 -14.82 -18.82 -2.72
C LEU A 150 -14.16 -19.66 -3.81
N VAL A 151 -12.89 -20.04 -3.64
CA VAL A 151 -12.06 -20.73 -4.66
C VAL A 151 -12.77 -21.97 -5.19
N ALA A 152 -13.17 -22.89 -4.32
CA ALA A 152 -13.75 -24.18 -4.72
C ALA A 152 -15.05 -24.02 -5.53
N ALA A 153 -15.94 -23.12 -5.10
CA ALA A 153 -17.22 -22.89 -5.77
C ALA A 153 -17.03 -22.27 -7.17
N LEU A 154 -16.13 -21.30 -7.31
CA LEU A 154 -15.83 -20.64 -8.59
C LEU A 154 -15.06 -21.58 -9.55
N ALA A 155 -14.13 -22.37 -9.05
CA ALA A 155 -13.45 -23.38 -9.86
C ALA A 155 -14.43 -24.46 -10.36
N ALA A 156 -15.33 -24.96 -9.49
CA ALA A 156 -16.38 -25.90 -9.87
C ALA A 156 -17.39 -25.30 -10.87
N HIS A 157 -17.58 -23.97 -10.87
CA HIS A 157 -18.38 -23.26 -11.85
C HIS A 157 -17.71 -23.15 -13.23
N GLY A 158 -16.43 -23.53 -13.35
CA GLY A 158 -15.66 -23.50 -14.59
C GLY A 158 -14.84 -22.24 -14.80
N CYS A 159 -14.57 -21.47 -13.75
CA CYS A 159 -13.72 -20.28 -13.79
C CYS A 159 -12.24 -20.64 -13.62
N GLN A 160 -11.35 -19.81 -14.18
CA GLN A 160 -9.94 -19.81 -13.85
C GLN A 160 -9.72 -18.95 -12.59
N VAL A 161 -9.45 -19.59 -11.44
CA VAL A 161 -9.35 -18.90 -10.16
C VAL A 161 -7.91 -18.66 -9.77
N ILE A 162 -7.52 -17.39 -9.65
CA ILE A 162 -6.24 -16.94 -9.11
C ILE A 162 -6.48 -16.48 -7.67
N TRP A 163 -5.76 -17.07 -6.72
CA TRP A 163 -5.76 -16.52 -5.36
C TRP A 163 -4.51 -15.67 -5.15
N ARG A 164 -4.69 -14.42 -4.69
CA ARG A 164 -3.62 -13.46 -4.48
C ARG A 164 -3.48 -13.08 -3.02
N SER A 165 -2.30 -13.32 -2.43
CA SER A 165 -1.93 -12.85 -1.11
C SER A 165 -1.12 -11.55 -1.19
N HIS A 166 -1.61 -10.52 -0.49
CA HIS A 166 -0.87 -9.26 -0.30
C HIS A 166 -0.09 -9.24 1.02
N ILE A 167 -0.28 -10.25 1.85
CA ILE A 167 0.25 -10.35 3.21
C ILE A 167 1.19 -11.54 3.36
N GLY A 168 2.11 -11.44 4.30
CA GLY A 168 3.04 -12.49 4.64
C GLY A 168 4.10 -12.00 5.62
N VAL A 169 5.00 -12.89 5.99
CA VAL A 169 6.11 -12.62 6.90
C VAL A 169 7.37 -13.34 6.43
N ASP A 170 8.53 -12.71 6.62
CA ASP A 170 9.81 -13.25 6.15
C ASP A 170 10.23 -14.54 6.87
N GLN A 171 9.88 -14.65 8.15
CA GLN A 171 10.22 -15.80 8.99
C GLN A 171 8.96 -16.32 9.69
N PRO A 172 8.31 -17.36 9.10
CA PRO A 172 7.10 -17.94 9.67
C PRO A 172 7.35 -18.55 11.04
N ASN A 173 6.57 -18.13 12.02
CA ASN A 173 6.49 -18.72 13.35
C ASN A 173 5.32 -19.71 13.48
N GLU A 174 5.04 -20.23 14.68
CA GLU A 174 3.96 -21.18 14.91
C GLU A 174 2.57 -20.55 14.62
N MET A 175 2.39 -19.26 14.87
CA MET A 175 1.12 -18.57 14.58
C MET A 175 0.85 -18.51 13.08
N VAL A 176 1.86 -18.24 12.28
CA VAL A 176 1.76 -18.29 10.81
C VAL A 176 1.41 -19.69 10.33
N ARG A 177 2.07 -20.74 10.90
CA ARG A 177 1.77 -22.14 10.56
C ARG A 177 0.33 -22.50 10.88
N ASN A 178 -0.19 -22.05 12.02
CA ASN A 178 -1.58 -22.28 12.41
C ASN A 178 -2.56 -21.59 11.47
N ALA A 179 -2.29 -20.34 11.10
CA ALA A 179 -3.10 -19.61 10.13
C ALA A 179 -3.12 -20.32 8.77
N TRP A 180 -1.97 -20.81 8.29
CA TRP A 180 -1.89 -21.56 7.04
C TRP A 180 -2.58 -22.94 7.11
N ARG A 181 -2.55 -23.65 8.23
CA ARG A 181 -3.34 -24.87 8.43
C ARG A 181 -4.85 -24.65 8.28
N TRP A 182 -5.32 -23.47 8.69
CA TRP A 182 -6.71 -23.05 8.46
C TRP A 182 -6.97 -22.64 7.01
N LEU A 183 -6.10 -21.84 6.42
CA LEU A 183 -6.32 -21.19 5.11
C LEU A 183 -6.14 -22.16 3.92
N ARG A 184 -5.10 -22.97 3.95
CA ARG A 184 -4.70 -23.84 2.83
C ARG A 184 -5.81 -24.73 2.26
N PRO A 185 -6.70 -25.36 3.07
CA PRO A 185 -7.77 -26.20 2.53
C PRO A 185 -8.72 -25.49 1.57
N TYR A 186 -8.87 -24.17 1.70
CA TYR A 186 -9.72 -23.39 0.79
C TYR A 186 -9.06 -23.08 -0.55
N LEU A 187 -7.75 -23.25 -0.68
CA LEU A 187 -6.96 -22.83 -1.85
C LEU A 187 -6.67 -23.95 -2.86
N VAL A 188 -7.00 -25.20 -2.55
CA VAL A 188 -6.58 -26.40 -3.30
C VAL A 188 -6.96 -26.34 -4.78
N ASP A 189 -8.15 -25.82 -5.09
CA ASP A 189 -8.70 -25.76 -6.45
C ASP A 189 -8.30 -24.50 -7.23
N ALA A 190 -7.45 -23.63 -6.66
CA ALA A 190 -6.95 -22.47 -7.38
C ALA A 190 -6.07 -22.88 -8.56
N ALA A 191 -6.23 -22.19 -9.69
CA ALA A 191 -5.40 -22.37 -10.87
C ALA A 191 -4.00 -21.77 -10.69
N ALA A 192 -3.89 -20.67 -9.92
CA ALA A 192 -2.62 -20.04 -9.58
C ALA A 192 -2.67 -19.38 -8.20
N TYR A 193 -1.49 -19.24 -7.58
CA TYR A 193 -1.25 -18.49 -6.35
C TYR A 193 -0.30 -17.35 -6.64
N VAL A 194 -0.68 -16.13 -6.26
CA VAL A 194 0.16 -14.95 -6.46
C VAL A 194 0.56 -14.36 -5.11
N PHE A 195 1.86 -14.16 -4.92
CA PHE A 195 2.44 -13.54 -3.73
C PHE A 195 3.17 -12.26 -4.06
N SER A 196 3.23 -11.34 -3.09
CA SER A 196 3.92 -10.07 -3.24
C SER A 196 5.45 -10.20 -3.23
N ARG A 197 5.99 -11.27 -2.61
CA ARG A 197 7.42 -11.59 -2.58
C ARG A 197 7.67 -13.07 -2.33
N ARG A 198 8.87 -13.53 -2.72
CA ARG A 198 9.24 -14.95 -2.62
C ARG A 198 9.22 -15.47 -1.17
N ALA A 199 9.63 -14.66 -0.20
CA ALA A 199 9.67 -15.06 1.20
C ALA A 199 8.27 -15.31 1.81
N TYR A 200 7.20 -14.83 1.18
CA TYR A 200 5.82 -15.04 1.66
C TYR A 200 5.16 -16.30 1.13
N VAL A 201 5.82 -16.99 0.18
CA VAL A 201 5.31 -18.23 -0.39
C VAL A 201 5.29 -19.32 0.67
N TRP A 202 4.15 -20.00 0.82
CA TRP A 202 4.01 -21.12 1.74
C TRP A 202 4.51 -22.43 1.09
N ASP A 203 5.38 -23.15 1.79
CA ASP A 203 6.10 -24.30 1.28
C ASP A 203 5.20 -25.47 0.84
N GLU A 204 4.00 -25.60 1.41
CA GLU A 204 3.07 -26.67 1.12
C GLU A 204 2.14 -26.43 -0.08
N LEU A 205 2.30 -25.29 -0.78
CA LEU A 205 1.58 -25.01 -2.01
C LEU A 205 2.26 -25.68 -3.21
N GLU A 206 1.46 -26.02 -4.23
CA GLU A 206 1.95 -26.57 -5.48
C GLU A 206 2.83 -25.55 -6.21
N SER A 207 4.13 -25.79 -6.26
CA SER A 207 5.13 -24.83 -6.74
C SER A 207 4.93 -24.41 -8.19
N ALA A 208 4.37 -25.27 -9.04
CA ALA A 208 4.06 -24.98 -10.44
C ALA A 208 2.96 -23.90 -10.61
N LYS A 209 2.12 -23.72 -9.60
CA LYS A 209 1.05 -22.71 -9.57
C LYS A 209 1.47 -21.41 -8.89
N VAL A 210 2.68 -21.33 -8.32
CA VAL A 210 3.14 -20.18 -7.53
C VAL A 210 3.79 -19.14 -8.44
N HIS A 211 3.28 -17.91 -8.36
CA HIS A 211 3.81 -16.73 -9.02
C HIS A 211 4.15 -15.64 -7.99
N VAL A 212 5.17 -14.86 -8.27
CA VAL A 212 5.57 -13.73 -7.44
C VAL A 212 5.44 -12.47 -8.27
N ILE A 213 4.46 -11.64 -7.93
CA ILE A 213 4.20 -10.34 -8.59
C ILE A 213 4.22 -9.28 -7.50
N ALA A 214 5.34 -8.56 -7.39
CA ALA A 214 5.48 -7.50 -6.40
C ALA A 214 4.47 -6.37 -6.65
N PRO A 215 3.90 -5.73 -5.62
CA PRO A 215 3.07 -4.55 -5.79
C PRO A 215 3.78 -3.41 -6.54
N CYS A 216 3.03 -2.42 -6.95
CA CYS A 216 3.50 -1.28 -7.71
C CYS A 216 2.81 0.01 -7.27
N ILE A 217 3.31 1.13 -7.77
CA ILE A 217 2.65 2.42 -7.73
C ILE A 217 2.31 2.89 -9.15
N ASP A 218 1.24 3.65 -9.29
CA ASP A 218 0.93 4.36 -10.53
C ASP A 218 1.47 5.80 -10.43
N PRO A 219 2.34 6.23 -11.37
CA PRO A 219 2.92 7.57 -11.38
C PRO A 219 1.90 8.69 -11.65
N PHE A 220 0.71 8.34 -12.13
CA PHE A 220 -0.34 9.29 -12.52
C PHE A 220 -1.45 9.47 -11.49
N THR A 221 -1.37 8.81 -10.34
CA THR A 221 -2.29 9.09 -9.23
C THR A 221 -1.98 10.43 -8.60
N THR A 222 -2.98 11.07 -7.98
CA THR A 222 -2.81 12.33 -7.22
C THR A 222 -1.65 12.25 -6.22
N LYS A 223 -1.42 11.08 -5.64
CA LYS A 223 -0.33 10.84 -4.69
C LYS A 223 1.06 10.86 -5.33
N ASN A 224 1.18 10.56 -6.64
CA ASN A 224 2.47 10.31 -7.31
C ASN A 224 2.75 11.24 -8.50
N GLU A 225 1.72 11.93 -9.02
CA GLU A 225 1.89 12.87 -10.14
C GLU A 225 3.00 13.90 -9.87
N ASP A 226 3.64 14.36 -10.94
CA ASP A 226 4.69 15.36 -10.81
C ASP A 226 4.10 16.72 -10.44
N LEU A 227 4.65 17.32 -9.37
CA LEU A 227 4.34 18.65 -8.91
C LEU A 227 5.59 19.51 -9.00
N ASP A 228 5.46 20.72 -9.51
CA ASP A 228 6.52 21.71 -9.45
C ASP A 228 6.68 22.29 -8.03
N HIS A 229 7.77 23.01 -7.82
CA HIS A 229 8.09 23.57 -6.50
C HIS A 229 7.05 24.60 -6.03
N ALA A 230 6.42 25.34 -6.94
CA ALA A 230 5.39 26.33 -6.60
C ALA A 230 4.11 25.63 -6.12
N SER A 231 3.67 24.60 -6.83
CA SER A 231 2.51 23.76 -6.48
C SER A 231 2.72 23.04 -5.14
N VAL A 232 3.90 22.45 -4.90
CA VAL A 232 4.25 21.86 -3.60
C VAL A 232 4.10 22.86 -2.47
N ASN A 233 4.66 24.05 -2.61
CA ASN A 233 4.57 25.07 -1.57
C ASN A 233 3.12 25.59 -1.39
N ALA A 234 2.36 25.76 -2.47
CA ALA A 234 0.96 26.20 -2.41
C ALA A 234 0.11 25.18 -1.64
N ILE A 235 0.25 23.89 -1.95
CA ILE A 235 -0.46 22.80 -1.26
C ILE A 235 -0.12 22.77 0.23
N LEU A 236 1.18 22.84 0.58
CA LEU A 236 1.61 22.79 1.98
C LEU A 236 1.23 24.04 2.78
N ARG A 237 1.10 25.20 2.14
CA ARG A 237 0.58 26.42 2.78
C ARG A 237 -0.94 26.37 2.98
N ALA A 238 -1.67 25.94 1.95
CA ALA A 238 -3.14 25.81 2.06
C ALA A 238 -3.54 24.79 3.13
N SER A 239 -2.78 23.69 3.28
CA SER A 239 -2.94 22.71 4.36
C SER A 239 -2.35 23.16 5.72
N ARG A 240 -1.82 24.40 5.83
CA ARG A 240 -1.21 24.96 7.04
C ARG A 240 0.04 24.22 7.56
N ILE A 241 0.62 23.35 6.78
CA ILE A 241 1.88 22.63 7.15
C ILE A 241 3.07 23.60 7.08
N LEU A 242 3.13 24.44 6.06
CA LEU A 242 4.11 25.52 5.95
C LEU A 242 3.46 26.88 6.21
N PRO A 243 4.20 27.86 6.79
CA PRO A 243 3.73 29.21 6.93
C PRO A 243 3.72 29.95 5.59
N GLY A 244 2.90 30.98 5.49
CA GLY A 244 2.85 31.89 4.36
C GLY A 244 1.45 32.16 3.86
N PRO A 245 1.30 33.07 2.87
CA PRO A 245 0.00 33.39 2.30
C PRO A 245 -0.57 32.19 1.53
N ASP A 246 -1.89 32.09 1.54
CA ASP A 246 -2.62 31.12 0.75
C ASP A 246 -2.42 31.43 -0.74
N GLY A 247 -2.11 30.39 -1.52
CA GLY A 247 -2.02 30.41 -2.97
C GLY A 247 -3.08 29.54 -3.60
N GLU A 248 -3.09 29.46 -4.93
CA GLU A 248 -3.88 28.45 -5.65
C GLU A 248 -3.26 27.08 -5.46
N ALA A 249 -3.76 26.31 -4.49
CA ALA A 249 -3.33 24.96 -4.19
C ALA A 249 -4.19 23.97 -4.97
N THR A 250 -3.96 23.87 -6.28
CA THR A 250 -4.68 22.97 -7.17
C THR A 250 -3.89 21.67 -7.37
N PHE A 251 -4.62 20.59 -7.65
CA PHE A 251 -4.07 19.27 -7.98
C PHE A 251 -5.02 18.55 -8.95
N LEU A 252 -4.54 17.49 -9.58
CA LEU A 252 -5.36 16.64 -10.43
C LEU A 252 -5.95 15.49 -9.59
N ARG A 253 -7.27 15.32 -9.62
CA ARG A 253 -7.96 14.20 -8.98
C ARG A 253 -7.76 12.92 -9.77
N GLN A 254 -8.03 11.79 -9.12
CA GLN A 254 -7.90 10.47 -9.77
C GLN A 254 -8.82 10.33 -11.00
N ASP A 255 -9.98 10.99 -11.00
CA ASP A 255 -10.92 11.02 -12.13
C ASP A 255 -10.52 12.03 -13.22
N GLY A 256 -9.40 12.74 -13.09
CA GLY A 256 -8.92 13.77 -14.00
C GLY A 256 -9.51 15.16 -13.77
N ALA A 257 -10.42 15.35 -12.82
CA ALA A 257 -10.97 16.65 -12.50
C ALA A 257 -9.96 17.51 -11.72
N ALA A 258 -10.08 18.85 -11.84
CA ALA A 258 -9.28 19.76 -11.01
C ALA A 258 -9.78 19.75 -9.55
N GLY A 259 -8.88 19.45 -8.62
CA GLY A 259 -9.08 19.55 -7.18
C GLY A 259 -8.40 20.77 -6.59
N ARG A 260 -8.78 21.13 -5.37
CA ARG A 260 -8.16 22.22 -4.61
C ARG A 260 -8.04 21.83 -3.13
N VAL A 261 -6.89 22.10 -2.53
CA VAL A 261 -6.69 21.91 -1.08
C VAL A 261 -7.43 23.01 -0.33
N ARG A 262 -8.29 22.61 0.60
CA ARG A 262 -9.18 23.50 1.37
C ARG A 262 -9.08 23.26 2.88
N ARG A 263 -8.57 22.11 3.29
CA ARG A 263 -8.55 21.67 4.69
C ARG A 263 -7.15 21.78 5.27
N ALA A 264 -7.10 22.26 6.50
CA ALA A 264 -5.86 22.37 7.26
C ALA A 264 -5.53 21.04 7.96
N ALA A 265 -4.25 20.70 8.02
CA ALA A 265 -3.74 19.69 8.92
C ALA A 265 -3.75 20.20 10.37
N ILE A 266 -3.90 19.28 11.33
CA ILE A 266 -3.73 19.58 12.76
C ILE A 266 -2.27 19.32 13.10
N LEU A 267 -1.56 20.35 13.53
CA LEU A 267 -0.12 20.29 13.81
C LEU A 267 0.17 20.52 15.29
N SER A 268 1.09 19.75 15.85
CA SER A 268 1.61 19.99 17.21
C SER A 268 2.50 21.23 17.31
N THR A 269 3.11 21.66 16.20
CA THR A 269 3.87 22.92 16.05
C THR A 269 4.04 23.26 14.57
N THR A 270 4.37 24.53 14.25
CA THR A 270 4.54 24.99 12.87
C THR A 270 5.92 24.63 12.33
N VAL A 271 5.98 24.15 11.09
CA VAL A 271 7.24 23.84 10.38
C VAL A 271 7.80 25.12 9.76
N PRO A 272 9.08 25.51 9.98
CA PRO A 272 9.69 26.62 9.25
C PRO A 272 9.79 26.35 7.75
N ALA A 273 9.63 27.39 6.95
CA ALA A 273 9.61 27.26 5.48
C ALA A 273 10.91 26.73 4.87
N ASP A 274 12.04 26.99 5.51
CA ASP A 274 13.39 26.58 5.11
C ASP A 274 13.91 25.33 5.81
N ALA A 275 13.12 24.72 6.69
CA ALA A 275 13.53 23.55 7.45
C ALA A 275 13.91 22.37 6.56
N ARG A 276 15.00 21.67 6.90
CA ARG A 276 15.34 20.37 6.33
C ARG A 276 14.50 19.28 6.99
N LEU A 277 13.57 18.68 6.22
CA LEU A 277 12.57 17.76 6.76
C LEU A 277 13.05 16.32 6.70
N VAL A 278 13.03 15.64 7.85
CA VAL A 278 12.97 14.19 7.98
C VAL A 278 11.49 13.84 8.08
N LEU A 279 10.97 13.04 7.17
CA LEU A 279 9.53 12.78 7.04
C LEU A 279 9.23 11.29 7.17
N GLN A 280 8.27 10.95 8.04
CA GLN A 280 7.52 9.68 7.96
C GLN A 280 6.07 9.98 7.61
N VAL A 281 5.53 9.26 6.61
CA VAL A 281 4.10 9.23 6.30
C VAL A 281 3.59 7.82 6.52
N SER A 282 2.67 7.63 7.47
CA SER A 282 2.09 6.32 7.76
C SER A 282 0.77 6.45 8.52
N ARG A 283 -0.02 5.38 8.58
CA ARG A 283 -1.07 5.27 9.60
C ARG A 283 -0.43 5.29 10.99
N TRP A 284 -1.21 5.68 12.01
CA TRP A 284 -0.80 5.56 13.40
C TRP A 284 -0.90 4.09 13.84
N ASP A 285 0.14 3.32 13.52
CA ASP A 285 0.21 1.87 13.66
C ASP A 285 1.54 1.50 14.35
N ARG A 286 1.48 0.56 15.30
CA ARG A 286 2.67 0.10 16.04
C ARG A 286 3.73 -0.51 15.13
N LEU A 287 3.31 -1.20 14.07
CA LEU A 287 4.25 -1.82 13.11
C LEU A 287 4.99 -0.78 12.27
N LYS A 288 4.46 0.43 12.13
CA LYS A 288 5.13 1.56 11.47
C LYS A 288 6.13 2.27 12.39
N ASP A 289 6.08 1.97 13.68
CA ASP A 289 6.98 2.44 14.74
C ASP A 289 7.24 3.96 14.76
N PRO A 290 6.21 4.80 14.71
CA PRO A 290 6.41 6.25 14.77
C PRO A 290 7.03 6.70 16.10
N ALA A 291 6.80 5.95 17.19
CA ALA A 291 7.43 6.21 18.49
C ALA A 291 8.96 6.02 18.44
N GLY A 292 9.43 4.91 17.86
CA GLY A 292 10.86 4.69 17.68
C GLY A 292 11.52 5.69 16.71
N VAL A 293 10.79 6.16 15.68
CA VAL A 293 11.27 7.26 14.81
C VAL A 293 11.42 8.54 15.60
N LEU A 294 10.42 8.90 16.43
CA LEU A 294 10.46 10.07 17.29
C LEU A 294 11.62 10.02 18.27
N GLN A 295 11.77 8.91 19.01
CA GLN A 295 12.84 8.70 19.99
C GLN A 295 14.22 8.71 19.31
N GLY A 296 14.41 7.96 18.24
CA GLY A 296 15.66 7.91 17.48
C GLY A 296 16.06 9.26 16.91
N PHE A 297 15.09 10.06 16.43
CA PHE A 297 15.34 11.44 16.02
C PHE A 297 15.74 12.32 17.22
N ALA A 298 15.00 12.27 18.31
CA ALA A 298 15.25 13.10 19.49
C ALA A 298 16.62 12.82 20.12
N GLU A 299 17.02 11.56 20.23
CA GLU A 299 18.24 11.13 20.91
C GLU A 299 19.49 11.22 20.00
N HIS A 300 19.34 10.92 18.72
CA HIS A 300 20.51 10.72 17.85
C HIS A 300 20.62 11.73 16.71
N VAL A 301 19.52 12.32 16.21
CA VAL A 301 19.54 13.27 15.08
C VAL A 301 19.49 14.72 15.57
N ALA A 302 18.52 15.06 16.40
CA ALA A 302 18.28 16.43 16.85
C ALA A 302 19.48 17.09 17.55
N PRO A 303 20.29 16.40 18.39
CA PRO A 303 21.45 17.02 19.02
C PRO A 303 22.60 17.32 18.04
N ARG A 304 22.62 16.70 16.86
CA ARG A 304 23.73 16.74 15.88
C ARG A 304 23.36 17.42 14.55
N SER A 305 22.13 17.92 14.41
CA SER A 305 21.67 18.59 13.20
C SER A 305 20.62 19.65 13.51
N ASP A 306 20.31 20.50 12.53
CA ASP A 306 19.22 21.48 12.54
C ASP A 306 17.93 20.94 11.88
N ALA A 307 17.88 19.67 11.53
CA ALA A 307 16.75 19.05 10.87
C ALA A 307 15.48 19.06 11.75
N TRP A 308 14.34 18.97 11.09
CA TRP A 308 13.01 18.86 11.69
C TRP A 308 12.41 17.50 11.33
N LEU A 309 11.77 16.87 12.32
CA LEU A 309 10.99 15.66 12.10
C LEU A 309 9.52 16.02 11.88
N VAL A 310 8.93 15.45 10.83
CA VAL A 310 7.48 15.46 10.61
C VAL A 310 6.99 14.02 10.59
N LEU A 311 6.15 13.67 11.56
CA LEU A 311 5.37 12.45 11.57
C LEU A 311 3.98 12.80 11.06
N ALA A 312 3.62 12.33 9.86
CA ALA A 312 2.36 12.62 9.22
C ALA A 312 1.50 11.35 9.11
N GLY A 313 0.26 11.46 9.52
CA GLY A 313 -0.72 10.37 9.46
C GLY A 313 -2.15 10.90 9.35
N PRO A 314 -3.15 10.02 9.21
CA PRO A 314 -4.55 10.43 9.08
C PRO A 314 -5.06 11.09 10.35
N SER A 315 -6.01 12.02 10.20
CA SER A 315 -6.76 12.54 11.35
C SER A 315 -7.58 11.42 11.97
N VAL A 316 -7.42 11.21 13.28
CA VAL A 316 -8.10 10.13 14.01
C VAL A 316 -9.61 10.34 14.17
N HIS A 317 -10.10 11.56 13.91
CA HIS A 317 -11.53 11.85 13.93
C HIS A 317 -12.27 11.41 12.66
N ALA A 318 -11.54 11.01 11.61
CA ALA A 318 -12.08 10.68 10.30
C ALA A 318 -11.94 9.18 9.94
N VAL A 319 -11.41 8.35 10.83
CA VAL A 319 -11.14 6.91 10.58
C VAL A 319 -11.80 6.07 11.67
N ASP A 320 -12.95 5.50 11.36
CA ASP A 320 -13.74 4.71 12.33
C ASP A 320 -13.27 3.23 12.47
N ASP A 321 -12.43 2.73 11.58
CA ASP A 321 -12.14 1.30 11.43
C ASP A 321 -10.85 0.83 12.12
N ASP A 322 -10.07 1.73 12.76
CA ASP A 322 -8.87 1.33 13.49
C ASP A 322 -8.81 1.93 14.91
N PRO A 323 -9.27 1.15 15.90
CA PRO A 323 -9.38 1.62 17.30
C PRO A 323 -8.04 1.87 17.99
N GLU A 324 -6.90 1.43 17.41
CA GLU A 324 -5.58 1.63 18.01
C GLU A 324 -5.00 3.03 17.73
N GLN A 325 -5.40 3.67 16.63
CA GLN A 325 -4.81 4.94 16.19
C GLN A 325 -4.85 6.07 17.23
N PRO A 326 -5.97 6.34 17.93
CA PRO A 326 -6.01 7.38 18.97
C PRO A 326 -5.02 7.12 20.11
N GLY A 327 -4.87 5.85 20.53
CA GLY A 327 -3.93 5.46 21.57
C GLY A 327 -2.47 5.67 21.18
N ILE A 328 -2.12 5.36 19.94
CA ILE A 328 -0.77 5.59 19.40
C ILE A 328 -0.48 7.07 19.29
N LEU A 329 -1.42 7.88 18.79
CA LEU A 329 -1.27 9.32 18.69
C LEU A 329 -1.08 9.96 20.08
N ALA A 330 -1.89 9.58 21.06
CA ALA A 330 -1.75 10.06 22.45
C ALA A 330 -0.38 9.67 23.06
N HIS A 331 0.12 8.47 22.75
CA HIS A 331 1.45 8.03 23.18
C HIS A 331 2.57 8.88 22.54
N LEU A 332 2.47 9.19 21.25
CA LEU A 332 3.43 10.08 20.57
C LEU A 332 3.45 11.47 21.17
N GLU A 333 2.29 12.06 21.46
CA GLU A 333 2.19 13.38 22.11
C GLU A 333 2.76 13.35 23.54
N ALA A 334 2.58 12.26 24.27
CA ALA A 334 3.18 12.10 25.60
C ALA A 334 4.72 12.05 25.53
N ILE A 335 5.30 11.24 24.63
CA ILE A 335 6.76 11.18 24.41
C ILE A 335 7.27 12.56 24.02
N ARG A 336 6.64 13.21 23.05
CA ARG A 336 7.03 14.53 22.56
C ARG A 336 7.01 15.58 23.68
N SER A 337 5.95 15.58 24.49
CA SER A 337 5.77 16.54 25.58
C SER A 337 6.82 16.43 26.67
N ALA A 338 7.41 15.25 26.88
CA ALA A 338 8.44 14.99 27.85
C ALA A 338 9.85 15.45 27.40
N LEU A 339 10.03 15.80 26.11
CA LEU A 339 11.31 16.23 25.57
C LEU A 339 11.66 17.67 25.96
N ASP A 340 12.97 17.96 25.99
CA ASP A 340 13.50 19.29 26.16
C ASP A 340 12.92 20.26 25.08
N PRO A 341 12.58 21.52 25.47
CA PRO A 341 11.93 22.46 24.56
C PRO A 341 12.61 22.66 23.19
N PRO A 342 13.95 22.76 23.08
CA PRO A 342 14.62 22.93 21.78
C PRO A 342 14.48 21.72 20.86
N ILE A 343 14.41 20.51 21.40
CA ILE A 343 14.18 19.27 20.64
C ILE A 343 12.71 19.13 20.28
N ARG A 344 11.83 19.31 21.30
CA ARG A 344 10.38 19.23 21.13
C ARG A 344 9.84 20.15 20.02
N GLN A 345 10.36 21.37 19.89
CA GLN A 345 9.96 22.32 18.86
C GLN A 345 10.22 21.82 17.43
N ARG A 346 11.23 20.96 17.25
CA ARG A 346 11.61 20.41 15.93
C ARG A 346 10.97 19.08 15.59
N ILE A 347 10.03 18.61 16.41
CA ILE A 347 9.26 17.38 16.17
C ILE A 347 7.79 17.77 15.98
N VAL A 348 7.28 17.51 14.80
CA VAL A 348 5.92 17.85 14.38
C VAL A 348 5.11 16.59 14.20
N ILE A 349 4.01 16.47 14.92
CA ILE A 349 2.97 15.47 14.67
C ILE A 349 1.91 16.16 13.83
N ALA A 350 1.68 15.66 12.62
CA ALA A 350 0.79 16.22 11.63
C ALA A 350 -0.37 15.27 11.33
N GLN A 351 -1.57 15.59 11.76
CA GLN A 351 -2.78 14.86 11.41
C GLN A 351 -3.36 15.46 10.12
N LEU A 352 -3.36 14.67 9.06
CA LEU A 352 -3.82 15.09 7.74
C LEU A 352 -5.33 14.89 7.59
N PRO A 353 -6.05 15.81 6.92
CA PRO A 353 -7.48 15.64 6.66
C PRO A 353 -7.76 14.41 5.79
N MET A 354 -8.87 13.71 6.07
CA MET A 354 -9.26 12.47 5.40
C MET A 354 -10.64 12.51 4.74
N GLU A 355 -11.36 13.63 4.85
CA GLU A 355 -12.71 13.80 4.31
C GLU A 355 -12.74 13.81 2.78
N ASP A 356 -11.61 14.14 2.16
CA ASP A 356 -11.38 14.07 0.71
C ASP A 356 -10.07 13.33 0.47
N ILE A 357 -10.16 12.10 -0.06
CA ILE A 357 -9.01 11.19 -0.25
C ILE A 357 -8.01 11.77 -1.25
N ASP A 358 -8.46 12.44 -2.30
CA ASP A 358 -7.57 13.06 -3.29
C ASP A 358 -6.87 14.29 -2.72
N GLU A 359 -7.57 15.08 -1.90
CA GLU A 359 -6.94 16.20 -1.17
C GLU A 359 -5.85 15.68 -0.22
N ASN A 360 -6.12 14.61 0.54
CA ASN A 360 -5.13 13.94 1.37
C ASN A 360 -3.93 13.46 0.54
N ALA A 361 -4.19 12.79 -0.59
CA ALA A 361 -3.17 12.29 -1.50
C ALA A 361 -2.26 13.42 -2.04
N ALA A 362 -2.84 14.58 -2.40
CA ALA A 362 -2.10 15.75 -2.85
C ALA A 362 -1.20 16.31 -1.73
N ILE A 363 -1.70 16.37 -0.49
CA ILE A 363 -0.91 16.82 0.67
C ILE A 363 0.25 15.86 0.94
N VAL A 364 0.01 14.55 0.91
CA VAL A 364 1.06 13.52 1.07
C VAL A 364 2.11 13.64 -0.04
N ASN A 365 1.69 13.80 -1.30
CA ASN A 365 2.59 14.01 -2.44
C ASN A 365 3.49 15.24 -2.21
N ALA A 366 2.90 16.36 -1.84
CA ALA A 366 3.64 17.60 -1.56
C ALA A 366 4.61 17.44 -0.37
N LEU A 367 4.20 16.78 0.72
CA LEU A 367 5.07 16.49 1.87
C LEU A 367 6.29 15.66 1.47
N GLN A 368 6.07 14.56 0.73
CA GLN A 368 7.17 13.70 0.28
C GLN A 368 8.10 14.46 -0.67
N ARG A 369 7.58 15.30 -1.58
CA ARG A 369 8.42 16.15 -2.46
C ARG A 369 9.19 17.23 -1.71
N ARG A 370 8.63 17.77 -0.62
CA ARG A 370 9.29 18.76 0.23
C ARG A 370 10.34 18.14 1.17
N ALA A 371 10.22 16.87 1.51
CA ALA A 371 11.14 16.17 2.40
C ALA A 371 12.58 16.20 1.87
N TYR A 372 13.54 16.36 2.80
CA TYR A 372 14.97 16.16 2.50
C TYR A 372 15.30 14.65 2.52
N VAL A 373 14.80 13.92 3.50
CA VAL A 373 14.89 12.47 3.60
C VAL A 373 13.55 11.90 4.09
N VAL A 374 13.12 10.81 3.50
CA VAL A 374 11.95 10.06 3.96
C VAL A 374 12.42 8.87 4.78
N VAL A 375 11.76 8.63 5.91
CA VAL A 375 12.10 7.52 6.80
C VAL A 375 10.91 6.57 6.91
N GLN A 376 11.19 5.26 6.92
CA GLN A 376 10.19 4.21 7.13
C GLN A 376 10.80 3.12 8.01
N LYS A 377 10.87 3.40 9.32
CA LYS A 377 11.45 2.50 10.32
C LYS A 377 10.42 1.50 10.85
N SER A 378 9.74 0.80 9.95
CA SER A 378 8.75 -0.21 10.31
C SER A 378 9.38 -1.39 11.04
N LEU A 379 8.66 -1.95 12.02
CA LEU A 379 9.00 -3.22 12.68
C LEU A 379 8.63 -4.42 11.82
N ALA A 380 7.56 -4.28 11.04
CA ALA A 380 7.11 -5.22 10.02
C ALA A 380 6.40 -4.47 8.89
N GLU A 381 6.51 -4.98 7.67
CA GLU A 381 5.90 -4.35 6.49
C GLU A 381 5.55 -5.40 5.45
N GLY A 382 4.34 -5.34 4.90
CA GLY A 382 3.97 -6.19 3.78
C GLY A 382 4.76 -5.82 2.53
N PHE A 383 4.53 -4.63 2.00
CA PHE A 383 5.29 -4.09 0.88
C PHE A 383 5.89 -2.72 1.19
N GLY A 384 5.10 -1.77 1.72
CA GLY A 384 5.55 -0.42 2.00
C GLY A 384 5.42 0.52 0.81
N LEU A 385 4.20 0.73 0.32
CA LEU A 385 3.91 1.62 -0.82
C LEU A 385 4.51 3.02 -0.62
N THR A 386 4.48 3.55 0.60
CA THR A 386 5.05 4.86 0.94
C THR A 386 6.55 4.97 0.66
N VAL A 387 7.29 3.85 0.72
CA VAL A 387 8.71 3.77 0.32
C VAL A 387 8.83 3.93 -1.19
N ALA A 388 8.09 3.15 -1.98
CA ALA A 388 8.08 3.27 -3.44
C ALA A 388 7.66 4.68 -3.91
N GLU A 389 6.66 5.27 -3.26
CA GLU A 389 6.18 6.64 -3.53
C GLU A 389 7.27 7.70 -3.28
N ALA A 390 8.01 7.59 -2.16
CA ALA A 390 9.12 8.49 -1.88
C ALA A 390 10.30 8.29 -2.85
N MET A 391 10.61 7.03 -3.16
CA MET A 391 11.64 6.67 -4.14
C MET A 391 11.30 7.19 -5.54
N TRP A 392 10.04 7.12 -5.97
CA TRP A 392 9.57 7.68 -7.25
C TRP A 392 9.81 9.19 -7.35
N LYS A 393 9.68 9.91 -6.23
CA LYS A 393 9.94 11.34 -6.12
C LYS A 393 11.44 11.70 -6.00
N ALA A 394 12.33 10.72 -6.27
CA ALA A 394 13.76 10.86 -6.14
C ALA A 394 14.22 11.31 -4.74
N LYS A 395 13.51 10.88 -3.69
CA LYS A 395 13.91 11.17 -2.31
C LYS A 395 14.82 10.07 -1.78
N PRO A 396 15.90 10.42 -1.07
CA PRO A 396 16.64 9.42 -0.31
C PRO A 396 15.73 8.84 0.77
N VAL A 397 15.75 7.52 0.89
CA VAL A 397 14.95 6.79 1.87
C VAL A 397 15.89 6.09 2.87
N VAL A 398 15.59 6.23 4.16
CA VAL A 398 16.20 5.43 5.24
C VAL A 398 15.10 4.55 5.83
N ALA A 399 15.22 3.24 5.71
CA ALA A 399 14.16 2.32 6.10
C ALA A 399 14.69 1.05 6.76
N SER A 400 13.82 0.34 7.47
CA SER A 400 14.17 -0.96 8.06
C SER A 400 14.26 -2.05 6.99
N ARG A 401 15.17 -3.01 7.19
CA ARG A 401 15.31 -4.22 6.37
C ARG A 401 14.24 -5.24 6.76
N VAL A 402 12.98 -4.96 6.42
CA VAL A 402 11.83 -5.81 6.75
C VAL A 402 10.86 -5.90 5.56
N GLY A 403 10.32 -7.09 5.35
CA GLY A 403 9.28 -7.33 4.36
C GLY A 403 9.62 -6.79 2.96
N GLY A 404 8.63 -6.30 2.24
CA GLY A 404 8.81 -5.77 0.89
C GLY A 404 9.69 -4.52 0.78
N ILE A 405 10.04 -3.85 1.89
CA ILE A 405 11.01 -2.74 1.88
C ILE A 405 12.39 -3.24 1.44
N GLU A 406 12.78 -4.43 1.91
CA GLU A 406 14.06 -5.04 1.54
C GLU A 406 14.16 -5.28 0.03
N ASP A 407 13.06 -5.65 -0.62
CA ASP A 407 13.02 -5.86 -2.07
C ASP A 407 13.06 -4.54 -2.84
N GLN A 408 12.54 -3.45 -2.27
CA GLN A 408 12.50 -2.14 -2.91
C GLN A 408 13.85 -1.44 -2.90
N ILE A 409 14.62 -1.54 -1.81
CA ILE A 409 15.84 -0.75 -1.61
C ILE A 409 17.09 -1.60 -1.85
N GLU A 410 17.93 -1.16 -2.79
CA GLU A 410 19.33 -1.58 -2.88
C GLU A 410 20.15 -0.72 -1.93
N ASP A 411 20.58 -1.34 -0.81
CA ASP A 411 21.29 -0.65 0.27
C ASP A 411 22.54 0.10 -0.24
N GLY A 412 22.64 1.36 0.13
CA GLY A 412 23.73 2.26 -0.30
C GLY A 412 23.64 2.78 -1.74
N ARG A 413 22.66 2.32 -2.56
CA ARG A 413 22.47 2.73 -3.96
C ARG A 413 21.15 3.45 -4.21
N SER A 414 20.04 2.90 -3.72
CA SER A 414 18.71 3.46 -3.90
C SER A 414 18.01 3.83 -2.57
N GLY A 415 18.75 3.79 -1.48
CA GLY A 415 18.32 4.10 -0.12
C GLY A 415 19.29 3.50 0.88
N ILE A 416 18.96 3.58 2.16
CA ILE A 416 19.73 2.98 3.26
C ILE A 416 18.81 2.04 4.03
N LEU A 417 19.27 0.80 4.25
CA LEU A 417 18.57 -0.20 5.03
C LEU A 417 19.18 -0.36 6.43
N ILE A 418 18.34 -0.28 7.46
CA ILE A 418 18.70 -0.52 8.85
C ILE A 418 18.43 -1.99 9.15
N ALA A 419 19.47 -2.72 9.59
CA ALA A 419 19.39 -4.16 9.80
C ALA A 419 18.43 -4.54 10.94
N ASP A 420 18.52 -3.85 12.08
CA ASP A 420 17.58 -4.01 13.20
C ASP A 420 16.68 -2.77 13.32
N PRO A 421 15.37 -2.90 13.10
CA PRO A 421 14.45 -1.78 13.24
C PRO A 421 14.39 -1.19 14.67
N ARG A 422 14.88 -1.89 15.68
CA ARG A 422 14.91 -1.41 17.06
C ARG A 422 16.18 -0.65 17.40
N ASP A 423 17.21 -0.68 16.56
CA ASP A 423 18.45 0.06 16.75
C ASP A 423 18.27 1.54 16.38
N LEU A 424 17.91 2.35 17.38
CA LEU A 424 17.70 3.78 17.25
C LEU A 424 18.98 4.55 16.90
N ARG A 425 20.14 4.04 17.33
CA ARG A 425 21.44 4.65 17.01
C ARG A 425 21.76 4.48 15.53
N SER A 426 21.68 3.26 15.00
CA SER A 426 21.89 2.99 13.57
C SER A 426 20.91 3.79 12.71
N PHE A 427 19.66 3.92 13.14
CA PHE A 427 18.67 4.80 12.49
C PHE A 427 19.16 6.26 12.46
N GLY A 428 19.56 6.81 13.61
CA GLY A 428 20.02 8.19 13.72
C GLY A 428 21.27 8.44 12.87
N ASP A 429 22.25 7.54 12.92
CA ASP A 429 23.49 7.65 12.14
C ASP A 429 23.24 7.57 10.62
N ALA A 430 22.31 6.71 10.18
CA ALA A 430 21.88 6.64 8.77
C ALA A 430 21.24 7.96 8.31
N VAL A 431 20.32 8.52 9.09
CA VAL A 431 19.67 9.82 8.78
C VAL A 431 20.71 10.94 8.73
N LEU A 432 21.61 11.03 9.72
CA LEU A 432 22.66 12.03 9.74
C LEU A 432 23.62 11.90 8.56
N GLY A 433 23.97 10.68 8.15
CA GLY A 433 24.80 10.44 7.00
C GLY A 433 24.19 10.96 5.67
N VAL A 434 22.85 10.97 5.57
CA VAL A 434 22.14 11.60 4.44
C VAL A 434 22.08 13.12 4.59
N LEU A 435 21.82 13.62 5.82
CA LEU A 435 21.75 15.06 6.07
C LEU A 435 23.09 15.79 5.88
N ALA A 436 24.19 15.11 6.17
CA ALA A 436 25.54 15.70 6.12
C ALA A 436 26.14 15.74 4.69
N ASP A 437 25.65 14.93 3.77
CA ASP A 437 26.22 14.77 2.41
C ASP A 437 25.14 14.91 1.34
N GLU A 438 25.06 16.12 0.76
CA GLU A 438 24.09 16.44 -0.30
C GLU A 438 24.32 15.65 -1.60
N ALA A 439 25.56 15.34 -1.93
CA ALA A 439 25.88 14.55 -3.12
C ALA A 439 25.39 13.10 -2.95
N LYS A 440 25.63 12.51 -1.78
CA LYS A 440 25.10 11.21 -1.39
C LYS A 440 23.57 11.20 -1.39
N ALA A 441 22.93 12.22 -0.80
CA ALA A 441 21.47 12.34 -0.78
C ALA A 441 20.88 12.36 -2.20
N ARG A 442 21.47 13.17 -3.11
CA ARG A 442 21.05 13.20 -4.53
C ARG A 442 21.28 11.88 -5.24
N SER A 443 22.43 11.24 -5.04
CA SER A 443 22.76 9.95 -5.66
C SER A 443 21.77 8.86 -5.24
N LEU A 444 21.46 8.77 -3.93
CA LEU A 444 20.48 7.83 -3.40
C LEU A 444 19.08 8.08 -3.97
N GLY A 445 18.66 9.35 -4.06
CA GLY A 445 17.36 9.72 -4.63
C GLY A 445 17.25 9.37 -6.11
N GLN A 446 18.29 9.62 -6.91
CA GLN A 446 18.32 9.23 -8.32
C GLN A 446 18.28 7.70 -8.50
N GLY A 447 19.09 6.98 -7.71
CA GLY A 447 19.06 5.51 -7.67
C GLY A 447 17.69 4.97 -7.29
N ALA A 448 17.04 5.59 -6.31
CA ALA A 448 15.67 5.28 -5.86
C ALA A 448 14.67 5.40 -7.03
N ARG A 449 14.65 6.54 -7.73
CA ARG A 449 13.72 6.75 -8.85
C ARG A 449 13.96 5.75 -10.00
N LEU A 450 15.21 5.50 -10.35
CA LEU A 450 15.55 4.52 -11.40
C LEU A 450 15.10 3.11 -11.04
N ARG A 451 15.22 2.71 -9.76
CA ARG A 451 14.78 1.40 -9.31
C ARG A 451 13.26 1.27 -9.38
N VAL A 452 12.51 2.28 -8.91
CA VAL A 452 11.04 2.27 -9.02
C VAL A 452 10.61 2.24 -10.48
N LEU A 453 11.22 3.05 -11.35
CA LEU A 453 10.92 3.06 -12.79
C LEU A 453 11.04 1.66 -13.41
N ARG A 454 12.05 0.90 -13.01
CA ARG A 454 12.33 -0.42 -13.61
C ARG A 454 11.50 -1.55 -13.00
N GLN A 455 11.14 -1.45 -11.70
CA GLN A 455 10.65 -2.62 -10.96
C GLN A 455 9.33 -2.41 -10.21
N PHE A 456 8.93 -1.17 -9.93
CA PHE A 456 7.79 -0.93 -9.03
C PHE A 456 6.75 0.04 -9.61
N LEU A 457 6.77 0.29 -10.93
CA LEU A 457 5.68 1.00 -11.61
C LEU A 457 4.60 0.04 -12.13
N ALA A 458 3.41 0.58 -12.27
CA ALA A 458 2.23 -0.11 -12.77
C ALA A 458 2.44 -0.90 -14.09
N PRO A 459 3.17 -0.42 -15.11
CA PRO A 459 3.36 -1.18 -16.34
C PRO A 459 4.00 -2.55 -16.14
N ARG A 460 5.03 -2.66 -15.28
CA ARG A 460 5.66 -3.95 -14.97
C ARG A 460 4.64 -4.92 -14.34
N TYR A 461 3.91 -4.43 -13.33
CA TYR A 461 2.88 -5.21 -12.65
C TYR A 461 1.78 -5.69 -13.61
N LEU A 462 1.25 -4.75 -14.41
CA LEU A 462 0.21 -5.04 -15.39
C LEU A 462 0.70 -6.06 -16.42
N LYS A 463 1.95 -5.97 -16.90
CA LYS A 463 2.57 -6.94 -17.83
C LYS A 463 2.63 -8.33 -17.19
N GLU A 464 3.17 -8.47 -15.97
CA GLU A 464 3.30 -9.76 -15.27
C GLU A 464 1.92 -10.39 -14.98
N GLN A 465 0.93 -9.60 -14.58
CA GLN A 465 -0.45 -10.07 -14.40
C GLN A 465 -1.07 -10.52 -15.72
N THR A 466 -0.86 -9.75 -16.80
CA THR A 466 -1.30 -10.07 -18.16
C THR A 466 -0.74 -11.40 -18.65
N GLU A 467 0.56 -11.62 -18.45
CA GLU A 467 1.24 -12.88 -18.81
C GLU A 467 0.67 -14.07 -18.04
N LEU A 468 0.44 -13.92 -16.72
CA LEU A 468 -0.19 -14.95 -15.91
C LEU A 468 -1.60 -15.28 -16.40
N VAL A 469 -2.47 -14.26 -16.54
CA VAL A 469 -3.85 -14.47 -17.02
C VAL A 469 -3.85 -15.11 -18.41
N SER A 470 -2.99 -14.64 -19.32
CA SER A 470 -2.85 -15.21 -20.67
C SER A 470 -2.49 -16.70 -20.64
N SER A 471 -1.64 -17.13 -19.69
CA SER A 471 -1.21 -18.53 -19.57
C SER A 471 -2.33 -19.45 -19.10
N LEU A 472 -3.32 -18.94 -18.37
CA LEU A 472 -4.45 -19.72 -17.84
C LEU A 472 -5.62 -19.82 -18.81
N VAL A 473 -5.69 -18.94 -19.81
CA VAL A 473 -6.80 -18.90 -20.80
C VAL A 473 -6.36 -19.33 -22.22
N ALA A 474 -5.13 -19.80 -22.34
CA ALA A 474 -4.53 -20.24 -23.60
C ALA A 474 -5.14 -21.54 -24.14
#